data_31bbc23c0cd41140b80bf2506223884f
#
_entry.id   31bbc23c0cd41140b80bf2506223884f
#
_cell.length_a   1.000
_cell.length_b   1.000
_cell.length_c   1.000
_cell.angle_alpha   90.00
_cell.angle_beta   90.00
_cell.angle_gamma   90.00
#
_symmetry.space_group_name_H-M   'P 1'
#
loop_
_entity.id
_entity.type
_entity.pdbx_description
1 polymer ?
#
loop_
_entity_poly.entity_id
_entity_poly.type
_entity_poly.pdbx_seq_one_letter_code
_entity_poly.pdbx_strand_id
1 'polypeptide(L)'
;MSAQIGWDPERAASFFDDYGEQEWTRFEDGRTPAPSLDVHLDRLRRFVSSGDRVLEVGAGPGRFTIELARLGARVSVCDLSPGQLELNREHVAAEGLEEHVVERAVADVLDLSRWDDGSFDAVVCFGGPLSYVVDRADDGIAELVRVTRPGGHVLVSVMSLVGTVVHFLPILVDLARRDGVAKNEAIVRTGLLADEPDYGHLAMKMFRWSELEALLSPHGTVVDACAAGLLPAVQPEEPELRAFLARVELELAGEPGAVSCGQHILAVLRRDS
;
A
#
# COMPACT_ATOMS: atom_id res chain seq x y z
N MET A 1 -2.43 -26.88 16.40
CA MET A 1 -1.18 -26.09 16.38
C MET A 1 -1.58 -24.72 15.85
N SER A 2 -1.40 -23.67 16.62
CA SER A 2 -1.62 -22.29 16.13
C SER A 2 -0.64 -22.06 14.99
N ALA A 3 -1.13 -21.75 13.78
CA ALA A 3 -0.26 -21.32 12.69
C ALA A 3 0.52 -20.10 13.20
N GLN A 4 1.85 -20.17 13.16
CA GLN A 4 2.70 -19.09 13.57
C GLN A 4 2.54 -17.99 12.51
N ILE A 5 1.87 -16.90 12.85
CA ILE A 5 1.73 -15.73 11.97
C ILE A 5 3.09 -15.05 12.00
N GLY A 6 3.85 -15.14 10.92
CA GLY A 6 5.17 -14.52 10.79
C GLY A 6 5.47 -14.19 9.34
N TRP A 7 6.43 -13.29 9.12
CA TRP A 7 6.89 -12.94 7.79
C TRP A 7 7.65 -14.07 7.12
N ASP A 8 7.29 -14.37 5.88
CA ASP A 8 7.94 -15.35 5.02
C ASP A 8 8.09 -14.74 3.61
N PRO A 9 9.26 -14.18 3.27
CA PRO A 9 9.49 -13.50 2.00
C PRO A 9 9.40 -14.42 0.78
N GLU A 10 9.84 -15.68 0.89
CA GLU A 10 9.80 -16.64 -0.23
C GLU A 10 8.35 -16.99 -0.57
N ARG A 11 7.54 -17.18 0.46
CA ARG A 11 6.12 -17.44 0.30
C ARG A 11 5.37 -16.23 -0.28
N ALA A 12 5.70 -15.02 0.19
CA ALA A 12 5.11 -13.80 -0.32
C ALA A 12 5.46 -13.59 -1.80
N ALA A 13 6.73 -13.77 -2.17
CA ALA A 13 7.18 -13.70 -3.56
C ALA A 13 6.42 -14.69 -4.46
N SER A 14 6.35 -15.97 -4.05
CA SER A 14 5.62 -17.00 -4.81
C SER A 14 4.13 -16.68 -4.94
N PHE A 15 3.50 -16.18 -3.87
CA PHE A 15 2.09 -15.79 -3.92
C PHE A 15 1.84 -14.69 -4.95
N PHE A 16 2.66 -13.63 -4.97
CA PHE A 16 2.49 -12.53 -5.91
C PHE A 16 2.93 -12.89 -7.34
N ASP A 17 3.87 -13.81 -7.52
CA ASP A 17 4.19 -14.40 -8.83
C ASP A 17 2.95 -15.15 -9.40
N ASP A 18 2.30 -15.97 -8.60
CA ASP A 18 1.09 -16.71 -8.99
C ASP A 18 -0.13 -15.78 -9.18
N TYR A 19 -0.20 -14.70 -8.39
CA TYR A 19 -1.28 -13.70 -8.48
C TYR A 19 -1.22 -12.93 -9.81
N GLY A 20 -0.01 -12.65 -10.31
CA GLY A 20 0.26 -12.13 -11.64
C GLY A 20 -0.57 -10.89 -11.99
N GLU A 21 -1.19 -10.91 -13.18
CA GLU A 21 -2.04 -9.84 -13.72
C GLU A 21 -3.28 -9.51 -12.86
N GLN A 22 -3.68 -10.35 -11.94
CA GLN A 22 -4.81 -10.06 -11.05
C GLN A 22 -4.55 -8.83 -10.17
N GLU A 23 -3.27 -8.54 -9.86
CA GLU A 23 -2.90 -7.32 -9.13
C GLU A 23 -3.14 -6.07 -9.98
N TRP A 24 -2.92 -6.14 -11.29
CA TRP A 24 -3.22 -5.04 -12.21
C TRP A 24 -4.72 -4.78 -12.34
N THR A 25 -5.52 -5.83 -12.52
CA THR A 25 -6.96 -5.72 -12.83
C THR A 25 -7.83 -5.44 -11.61
N ARG A 26 -7.31 -5.49 -10.38
CA ARG A 26 -8.10 -5.37 -9.14
C ARG A 26 -8.93 -4.08 -9.00
N PHE A 27 -8.52 -3.00 -9.66
CA PHE A 27 -9.27 -1.75 -9.70
C PHE A 27 -10.35 -1.73 -10.78
N GLU A 28 -10.27 -2.65 -11.73
CA GLU A 28 -11.18 -2.74 -12.89
C GLU A 28 -12.30 -3.72 -12.63
N ASP A 29 -12.02 -4.80 -11.89
CA ASP A 29 -12.97 -5.86 -11.59
C ASP A 29 -13.86 -5.62 -10.34
N GLY A 30 -13.69 -4.46 -9.70
CA GLY A 30 -14.49 -4.02 -8.56
C GLY A 30 -14.06 -4.60 -7.21
N ARG A 31 -12.94 -5.34 -7.13
CA ARG A 31 -12.37 -5.82 -5.86
C ARG A 31 -11.86 -4.69 -5.00
N THR A 32 -11.28 -3.66 -5.64
CA THR A 32 -10.84 -2.44 -4.97
C THR A 32 -11.65 -1.26 -5.51
N PRO A 33 -12.20 -0.38 -4.65
CA PRO A 33 -12.91 0.80 -5.12
C PRO A 33 -12.01 1.68 -5.98
N ALA A 34 -12.45 2.02 -7.19
CA ALA A 34 -11.70 2.88 -8.10
C ALA A 34 -11.30 4.24 -7.47
N PRO A 35 -12.16 4.93 -6.67
CA PRO A 35 -11.79 6.16 -5.99
C PRO A 35 -10.62 6.03 -5.01
N SER A 36 -10.31 4.81 -4.53
CA SER A 36 -9.11 4.56 -3.71
C SER A 36 -7.83 4.91 -4.45
N LEU A 37 -7.75 4.63 -5.76
CA LEU A 37 -6.62 5.01 -6.59
C LEU A 37 -6.46 6.53 -6.65
N ASP A 38 -7.57 7.28 -6.81
CA ASP A 38 -7.53 8.74 -6.90
C ASP A 38 -6.92 9.40 -5.66
N VAL A 39 -7.15 8.83 -4.47
CA VAL A 39 -6.53 9.31 -3.22
C VAL A 39 -5.01 9.11 -3.23
N HIS A 40 -4.53 7.93 -3.65
CA HIS A 40 -3.09 7.68 -3.77
C HIS A 40 -2.45 8.63 -4.78
N LEU A 41 -3.08 8.82 -5.95
CA LEU A 41 -2.58 9.72 -7.00
C LEU A 41 -2.56 11.19 -6.56
N ASP A 42 -3.55 11.64 -5.80
CA ASP A 42 -3.56 13.00 -5.23
C ASP A 42 -2.34 13.22 -4.32
N ARG A 43 -2.02 12.25 -3.46
CA ARG A 43 -0.85 12.32 -2.57
C ARG A 43 0.47 12.25 -3.34
N LEU A 44 0.58 11.43 -4.37
CA LEU A 44 1.76 11.46 -5.24
C LEU A 44 1.97 12.87 -5.83
N ARG A 45 0.92 13.48 -6.38
CA ARG A 45 0.99 14.84 -6.97
C ARG A 45 1.33 15.95 -5.97
N ARG A 46 1.03 15.75 -4.69
CA ARG A 46 1.34 16.74 -3.63
C ARG A 46 2.77 16.63 -3.12
N PHE A 47 3.34 15.42 -3.10
CA PHE A 47 4.59 15.15 -2.39
C PHE A 47 5.72 14.68 -3.29
N VAL A 48 5.48 14.49 -4.59
CA VAL A 48 6.48 14.13 -5.59
C VAL A 48 6.52 15.19 -6.67
N SER A 49 7.73 15.68 -6.99
CA SER A 49 7.99 16.70 -8.00
C SER A 49 8.74 16.11 -9.19
N SER A 50 8.63 16.80 -10.33
CA SER A 50 9.41 16.43 -11.52
C SER A 50 10.91 16.50 -11.22
N GLY A 51 11.63 15.45 -11.61
CA GLY A 51 13.08 15.30 -11.38
C GLY A 51 13.45 14.67 -10.05
N ASP A 52 12.50 14.47 -9.10
CA ASP A 52 12.75 13.77 -7.85
C ASP A 52 13.26 12.35 -8.11
N ARG A 53 14.21 11.90 -7.32
CA ARG A 53 14.64 10.51 -7.23
C ARG A 53 13.67 9.80 -6.28
N VAL A 54 12.89 8.88 -6.80
CA VAL A 54 11.87 8.17 -6.05
C VAL A 54 12.21 6.69 -5.98
N LEU A 55 12.13 6.09 -4.80
CA LEU A 55 12.09 4.64 -4.64
C LEU A 55 10.63 4.20 -4.45
N GLU A 56 10.17 3.29 -5.29
CA GLU A 56 8.90 2.61 -5.13
C GLU A 56 9.13 1.20 -4.61
N VAL A 57 8.58 0.89 -3.43
CA VAL A 57 8.76 -0.37 -2.70
C VAL A 57 7.45 -1.16 -2.70
N GLY A 58 7.50 -2.41 -3.16
CA GLY A 58 6.31 -3.22 -3.39
C GLY A 58 5.51 -2.69 -4.58
N ALA A 59 6.22 -2.40 -5.68
CA ALA A 59 5.67 -1.72 -6.85
C ALA A 59 4.63 -2.53 -7.62
N GLY A 60 4.62 -3.85 -7.43
CA GLY A 60 3.74 -4.74 -8.16
C GLY A 60 3.88 -4.54 -9.68
N PRO A 61 2.77 -4.64 -10.42
CA PRO A 61 2.78 -4.58 -11.88
C PRO A 61 2.92 -3.15 -12.46
N GLY A 62 3.23 -2.13 -11.63
CA GLY A 62 3.65 -0.81 -12.10
C GLY A 62 2.59 0.28 -12.15
N ARG A 63 1.47 0.12 -11.48
CA ARG A 63 0.39 1.13 -11.50
C ARG A 63 0.85 2.49 -11.00
N PHE A 64 1.57 2.53 -9.88
CA PHE A 64 2.11 3.78 -9.35
C PHE A 64 3.44 4.17 -10.01
N THR A 65 4.24 3.21 -10.48
CA THR A 65 5.44 3.48 -11.31
C THR A 65 5.09 4.36 -12.51
N ILE A 66 4.02 4.02 -13.23
CA ILE A 66 3.53 4.80 -14.38
C ILE A 66 3.16 6.23 -13.97
N GLU A 67 2.45 6.39 -12.85
CA GLU A 67 2.04 7.71 -12.40
C GLU A 67 3.23 8.55 -11.90
N LEU A 68 4.19 7.94 -11.21
CA LEU A 68 5.44 8.59 -10.83
C LEU A 68 6.25 9.05 -12.05
N ALA A 69 6.33 8.19 -13.07
CA ALA A 69 6.97 8.52 -14.34
C ALA A 69 6.24 9.68 -15.06
N ARG A 70 4.90 9.69 -15.07
CA ARG A 70 4.08 10.78 -15.62
C ARG A 70 4.30 12.11 -14.90
N LEU A 71 4.62 12.09 -13.61
CA LEU A 71 5.01 13.27 -12.84
C LEU A 71 6.43 13.75 -13.21
N GLY A 72 7.20 12.99 -14.00
CA GLY A 72 8.56 13.30 -14.37
C GLY A 72 9.60 12.91 -13.32
N ALA A 73 9.25 12.05 -12.38
CA ALA A 73 10.20 11.50 -11.40
C ALA A 73 11.18 10.51 -12.07
N ARG A 74 12.33 10.30 -11.41
CA ARG A 74 13.29 9.24 -11.74
C ARG A 74 13.07 8.11 -10.75
N VAL A 75 12.48 7.01 -11.23
CA VAL A 75 11.97 5.96 -10.37
C VAL A 75 12.93 4.77 -10.29
N SER A 76 13.40 4.45 -9.09
CA SER A 76 13.94 3.13 -8.78
C SER A 76 12.80 2.28 -8.25
N VAL A 77 12.67 1.05 -8.74
CA VAL A 77 11.53 0.17 -8.48
C VAL A 77 12.01 -1.07 -7.76
N CYS A 78 11.33 -1.49 -6.69
CA CYS A 78 11.57 -2.80 -6.13
C CYS A 78 10.27 -3.53 -5.71
N ASP A 79 10.36 -4.85 -5.81
CA ASP A 79 9.33 -5.77 -5.34
C ASP A 79 9.99 -7.09 -4.93
N LEU A 80 9.34 -7.89 -4.11
CA LEU A 80 9.81 -9.25 -3.78
C LEU A 80 9.61 -10.23 -4.92
N SER A 81 8.56 -10.02 -5.74
CA SER A 81 8.17 -10.90 -6.85
C SER A 81 8.89 -10.50 -8.13
N PRO A 82 9.76 -11.37 -8.67
CA PRO A 82 10.34 -11.16 -10.00
C PRO A 82 9.29 -11.08 -11.11
N GLY A 83 8.20 -11.85 -10.99
CA GLY A 83 7.08 -11.84 -11.94
C GLY A 83 6.37 -10.49 -11.96
N GLN A 84 6.15 -9.88 -10.80
CA GLN A 84 5.56 -8.53 -10.72
C GLN A 84 6.50 -7.47 -11.33
N LEU A 85 7.80 -7.58 -11.13
CA LEU A 85 8.76 -6.67 -11.77
C LEU A 85 8.80 -6.80 -13.29
N GLU A 86 8.57 -8.00 -13.81
CA GLU A 86 8.47 -8.20 -15.26
C GLU A 86 7.19 -7.55 -15.82
N LEU A 87 6.04 -7.76 -15.17
CA LEU A 87 4.78 -7.07 -15.53
C LEU A 87 4.93 -5.55 -15.41
N ASN A 88 5.60 -5.06 -14.37
CA ASN A 88 5.93 -3.64 -14.22
C ASN A 88 6.68 -3.09 -15.45
N ARG A 89 7.69 -3.84 -15.93
CA ARG A 89 8.44 -3.43 -17.11
C ARG A 89 7.58 -3.39 -18.36
N GLU A 90 6.72 -4.41 -18.55
CA GLU A 90 5.83 -4.50 -19.70
C GLU A 90 4.81 -3.35 -19.72
N HIS A 91 4.15 -3.08 -18.59
CA HIS A 91 3.15 -2.01 -18.50
C HIS A 91 3.77 -0.62 -18.65
N VAL A 92 4.91 -0.35 -18.01
CA VAL A 92 5.62 0.94 -18.15
C VAL A 92 6.11 1.16 -19.58
N ALA A 93 6.63 0.11 -20.22
CA ALA A 93 7.07 0.19 -21.61
C ALA A 93 5.90 0.42 -22.58
N ALA A 94 4.75 -0.23 -22.34
CA ALA A 94 3.54 -0.02 -23.14
C ALA A 94 3.04 1.44 -23.10
N GLU A 95 3.26 2.15 -21.98
CA GLU A 95 2.97 3.57 -21.81
C GLU A 95 4.07 4.50 -22.37
N GLY A 96 5.21 3.94 -22.84
CA GLY A 96 6.33 4.72 -23.36
C GLY A 96 7.12 5.49 -22.31
N LEU A 97 7.11 5.03 -21.04
CA LEU A 97 7.66 5.73 -19.88
C LEU A 97 8.94 5.08 -19.31
N GLU A 98 9.50 4.10 -20.01
CA GLU A 98 10.66 3.33 -19.53
C GLU A 98 11.91 4.20 -19.25
N GLU A 99 12.07 5.32 -19.94
CA GLU A 99 13.17 6.27 -19.73
C GLU A 99 13.18 6.91 -18.34
N HIS A 100 12.04 6.90 -17.63
CA HIS A 100 11.90 7.40 -16.27
C HIS A 100 12.31 6.37 -15.22
N VAL A 101 12.38 5.08 -15.56
CA VAL A 101 12.76 4.01 -14.63
C VAL A 101 14.28 3.83 -14.66
N VAL A 102 14.91 4.09 -13.52
CA VAL A 102 16.38 4.00 -13.36
C VAL A 102 16.82 2.55 -13.22
N GLU A 103 16.09 1.76 -12.44
CA GLU A 103 16.38 0.35 -12.20
C GLU A 103 15.13 -0.38 -11.69
N ARG A 104 15.16 -1.73 -11.81
CA ARG A 104 14.25 -2.65 -11.13
C ARG A 104 15.06 -3.65 -10.33
N ALA A 105 14.72 -3.87 -9.07
CA ALA A 105 15.46 -4.76 -8.19
C ALA A 105 14.51 -5.65 -7.37
N VAL A 106 14.85 -6.92 -7.20
CA VAL A 106 14.20 -7.76 -6.20
C VAL A 106 14.71 -7.33 -4.83
N ALA A 107 13.82 -6.85 -3.96
CA ALA A 107 14.16 -6.45 -2.59
C ALA A 107 12.97 -6.58 -1.65
N ASP A 108 13.27 -6.86 -0.38
CA ASP A 108 12.32 -6.86 0.73
C ASP A 108 12.26 -5.46 1.34
N VAL A 109 11.07 -4.99 1.73
CA VAL A 109 10.90 -3.73 2.49
C VAL A 109 11.69 -3.73 3.81
N LEU A 110 12.04 -4.91 4.31
CA LEU A 110 12.87 -5.11 5.51
C LEU A 110 14.38 -5.05 5.24
N ASP A 111 14.80 -5.02 3.99
CA ASP A 111 16.20 -4.93 3.58
C ASP A 111 16.33 -4.11 2.29
N LEU A 112 16.55 -2.81 2.46
CA LEU A 112 16.84 -1.88 1.37
C LEU A 112 18.34 -1.52 1.33
N SER A 113 19.22 -2.39 1.84
CA SER A 113 20.67 -2.17 1.93
C SER A 113 21.35 -1.97 0.58
N ARG A 114 20.68 -2.30 -0.53
CA ARG A 114 21.09 -1.98 -1.90
C ARG A 114 21.27 -0.47 -2.12
N TRP A 115 20.53 0.35 -1.39
CA TRP A 115 20.56 1.81 -1.52
C TRP A 115 21.14 2.45 -0.27
N ASP A 116 22.02 3.43 -0.50
CA ASP A 116 22.66 4.21 0.55
C ASP A 116 21.66 5.10 1.30
N ASP A 117 22.00 5.49 2.51
CA ASP A 117 21.22 6.41 3.33
C ASP A 117 20.98 7.73 2.59
N GLY A 118 19.73 8.21 2.59
CA GLY A 118 19.37 9.48 1.99
C GLY A 118 19.46 9.54 0.46
N SER A 119 19.38 8.40 -0.22
CA SER A 119 19.48 8.31 -1.68
C SER A 119 18.30 8.93 -2.42
N PHE A 120 17.12 9.00 -1.79
CA PHE A 120 15.88 9.37 -2.46
C PHE A 120 15.25 10.65 -1.90
N ASP A 121 14.63 11.43 -2.76
CA ASP A 121 13.86 12.63 -2.42
C ASP A 121 12.50 12.24 -1.83
N ALA A 122 11.90 11.16 -2.35
CA ALA A 122 10.71 10.53 -1.80
C ALA A 122 10.79 9.00 -1.91
N VAL A 123 10.15 8.31 -0.96
CA VAL A 123 9.97 6.85 -0.97
C VAL A 123 8.47 6.54 -0.91
N VAL A 124 7.99 5.69 -1.80
CA VAL A 124 6.59 5.30 -1.91
C VAL A 124 6.47 3.80 -1.62
N CYS A 125 5.64 3.45 -0.64
CA CYS A 125 5.35 2.07 -0.25
C CYS A 125 3.83 1.90 -0.11
N PHE A 126 3.16 1.69 -1.23
CA PHE A 126 1.71 1.58 -1.31
C PHE A 126 1.25 0.13 -1.48
N GLY A 127 -0.04 -0.11 -1.23
CA GLY A 127 -0.67 -1.41 -1.45
C GLY A 127 -0.44 -2.45 -0.36
N GLY A 128 0.26 -2.09 0.71
CA GLY A 128 0.31 -2.90 1.93
C GLY A 128 1.56 -3.73 2.22
N PRO A 129 2.78 -3.51 1.62
CA PRO A 129 3.97 -4.28 2.00
C PRO A 129 4.22 -4.27 3.52
N LEU A 130 4.03 -3.10 4.18
CA LEU A 130 4.13 -2.98 5.65
C LEU A 130 3.07 -3.79 6.40
N SER A 131 1.94 -4.11 5.79
CA SER A 131 0.92 -4.99 6.39
C SER A 131 1.34 -6.46 6.33
N TYR A 132 2.00 -6.88 5.26
CA TYR A 132 2.42 -8.28 5.08
C TYR A 132 3.63 -8.66 5.93
N VAL A 133 4.50 -7.72 6.29
CA VAL A 133 5.60 -7.99 7.22
C VAL A 133 5.16 -8.18 8.69
N VAL A 134 3.87 -8.12 8.93
CA VAL A 134 3.15 -8.48 10.17
C VAL A 134 3.66 -7.67 11.38
N ASP A 135 4.52 -8.27 12.21
CA ASP A 135 5.07 -7.67 13.42
C ASP A 135 6.38 -6.90 13.19
N ARG A 136 6.86 -6.86 11.95
CA ARG A 136 8.11 -6.20 11.56
C ARG A 136 7.92 -4.86 10.81
N ALA A 137 6.72 -4.26 10.87
CA ALA A 137 6.45 -3.00 10.19
C ALA A 137 7.37 -1.86 10.64
N ASP A 138 7.80 -1.85 11.91
CA ASP A 138 8.77 -0.87 12.43
C ASP A 138 10.13 -0.98 11.73
N ASP A 139 10.63 -2.19 11.52
CA ASP A 139 11.87 -2.44 10.77
C ASP A 139 11.73 -1.92 9.33
N GLY A 140 10.60 -2.20 8.67
CA GLY A 140 10.32 -1.72 7.32
C GLY A 140 10.26 -0.19 7.25
N ILE A 141 9.58 0.47 8.19
CA ILE A 141 9.53 1.93 8.27
C ILE A 141 10.94 2.51 8.47
N ALA A 142 11.76 1.90 9.32
CA ALA A 142 13.14 2.34 9.53
C ALA A 142 13.96 2.30 8.24
N GLU A 143 13.83 1.26 7.42
CA GLU A 143 14.50 1.15 6.12
C GLU A 143 13.99 2.19 5.11
N LEU A 144 12.66 2.38 5.00
CA LEU A 144 12.07 3.41 4.13
C LEU A 144 12.59 4.81 4.50
N VAL A 145 12.66 5.10 5.80
CA VAL A 145 13.17 6.39 6.29
C VAL A 145 14.67 6.51 6.09
N ARG A 146 15.44 5.44 6.31
CA ARG A 146 16.91 5.43 6.14
C ARG A 146 17.30 5.85 4.73
N VAL A 147 16.65 5.29 3.71
CA VAL A 147 16.96 5.58 2.30
C VAL A 147 16.39 6.91 1.81
N THR A 148 15.44 7.50 2.53
CA THR A 148 14.90 8.85 2.24
C THR A 148 15.87 9.91 2.74
N ARG A 149 16.16 10.96 1.98
CA ARG A 149 17.01 12.07 2.44
C ARG A 149 16.38 12.87 3.59
N PRO A 150 17.17 13.55 4.44
CA PRO A 150 16.63 14.52 5.39
C PRO A 150 15.72 15.55 4.69
N GLY A 151 14.55 15.81 5.26
CA GLY A 151 13.51 16.66 4.67
C GLY A 151 12.73 16.04 3.49
N GLY A 152 13.07 14.82 3.07
CA GLY A 152 12.32 14.05 2.07
C GLY A 152 11.06 13.42 2.65
N HIS A 153 10.25 12.80 1.79
CA HIS A 153 8.95 12.25 2.16
C HIS A 153 8.90 10.72 2.03
N VAL A 154 8.28 10.08 3.01
CA VAL A 154 7.90 8.65 2.94
C VAL A 154 6.39 8.58 2.87
N LEU A 155 5.87 8.04 1.77
CA LEU A 155 4.45 7.84 1.53
C LEU A 155 4.13 6.35 1.71
N VAL A 156 3.30 6.02 2.67
CA VAL A 156 2.92 4.64 2.96
C VAL A 156 1.42 4.45 2.88
N SER A 157 0.97 3.27 2.45
CA SER A 157 -0.40 2.84 2.71
C SER A 157 -0.43 1.44 3.29
N VAL A 158 -1.24 1.25 4.32
CA VAL A 158 -1.40 -0.02 5.04
C VAL A 158 -2.87 -0.43 5.08
N MET A 159 -3.13 -1.72 5.26
CA MET A 159 -4.49 -2.24 5.46
C MET A 159 -5.10 -1.64 6.73
N SER A 160 -6.29 -1.06 6.63
CA SER A 160 -7.04 -0.53 7.76
C SER A 160 -7.85 -1.63 8.45
N LEU A 161 -7.74 -1.75 9.77
CA LEU A 161 -8.58 -2.68 10.52
C LEU A 161 -10.06 -2.25 10.50
N VAL A 162 -10.32 -0.98 10.76
CA VAL A 162 -11.71 -0.47 10.82
C VAL A 162 -12.36 -0.55 9.44
N GLY A 163 -11.65 -0.08 8.41
CA GLY A 163 -12.12 -0.13 7.03
C GLY A 163 -12.36 -1.56 6.56
N THR A 164 -11.44 -2.49 6.86
CA THR A 164 -11.61 -3.90 6.50
C THR A 164 -12.85 -4.49 7.15
N VAL A 165 -13.06 -4.25 8.45
CA VAL A 165 -14.27 -4.75 9.15
C VAL A 165 -15.55 -4.18 8.53
N VAL A 166 -15.56 -2.91 8.18
CA VAL A 166 -16.76 -2.25 7.59
C VAL A 166 -17.03 -2.75 6.19
N HIS A 167 -16.01 -2.78 5.31
CA HIS A 167 -16.18 -3.12 3.91
C HIS A 167 -16.36 -4.63 3.67
N PHE A 168 -15.77 -5.47 4.51
CA PHE A 168 -15.78 -6.94 4.36
C PHE A 168 -16.54 -7.65 5.50
N LEU A 169 -17.51 -6.98 6.12
CA LEU A 169 -18.32 -7.54 7.20
C LEU A 169 -18.95 -8.91 6.86
N PRO A 170 -19.47 -9.16 5.66
CA PRO A 170 -20.00 -10.49 5.30
C PRO A 170 -18.92 -11.60 5.41
N ILE A 171 -17.70 -11.33 4.96
CA ILE A 171 -16.57 -12.27 5.06
C ILE A 171 -16.22 -12.51 6.54
N LEU A 172 -16.15 -11.46 7.36
CA LEU A 172 -15.90 -11.59 8.80
C LEU A 172 -16.96 -12.48 9.49
N VAL A 173 -18.23 -12.33 9.09
CA VAL A 173 -19.33 -13.17 9.61
C VAL A 173 -19.17 -14.63 9.18
N ASP A 174 -18.77 -14.90 7.95
CA ASP A 174 -18.55 -16.26 7.46
C ASP A 174 -17.32 -16.91 8.13
N LEU A 175 -16.24 -16.15 8.32
CA LEU A 175 -15.08 -16.58 9.12
C LEU A 175 -15.50 -16.92 10.57
N ALA A 176 -16.37 -16.10 11.18
CA ALA A 176 -16.86 -16.35 12.52
C ALA A 176 -17.73 -17.62 12.61
N ARG A 177 -18.50 -17.93 11.57
CA ARG A 177 -19.26 -19.19 11.47
C ARG A 177 -18.36 -20.39 11.30
N ARG A 178 -17.30 -20.28 10.47
CA ARG A 178 -16.35 -21.36 10.18
C ARG A 178 -15.42 -21.65 11.37
N ASP A 179 -14.81 -20.61 11.92
CA ASP A 179 -13.68 -20.70 12.85
C ASP A 179 -14.02 -20.33 14.30
N GLY A 180 -15.22 -19.85 14.53
CA GLY A 180 -15.71 -19.42 15.83
C GLY A 180 -15.51 -17.94 16.14
N VAL A 181 -16.42 -17.39 16.95
CA VAL A 181 -16.47 -15.96 17.31
C VAL A 181 -15.19 -15.51 18.01
N ALA A 182 -14.67 -16.30 18.94
CA ALA A 182 -13.49 -15.93 19.74
C ALA A 182 -12.22 -15.69 18.90
N LYS A 183 -12.03 -16.47 17.81
CA LYS A 183 -10.90 -16.27 16.88
C LYS A 183 -11.05 -14.91 16.17
N ASN A 184 -12.26 -14.57 15.75
CA ASN A 184 -12.54 -13.33 15.02
C ASN A 184 -12.50 -12.10 15.95
N GLU A 185 -12.92 -12.22 17.22
CA GLU A 185 -12.72 -11.18 18.23
C GLU A 185 -11.21 -10.91 18.45
N ALA A 186 -10.37 -11.94 18.42
CA ALA A 186 -8.92 -11.78 18.50
C ALA A 186 -8.37 -11.03 17.28
N ILE A 187 -8.83 -11.32 16.07
CA ILE A 187 -8.45 -10.57 14.85
C ILE A 187 -8.83 -9.09 15.03
N VAL A 188 -10.06 -8.78 15.39
CA VAL A 188 -10.50 -7.39 15.58
C VAL A 188 -9.71 -6.68 16.70
N ARG A 189 -9.31 -7.38 17.75
CA ARG A 189 -8.52 -6.81 18.83
C ARG A 189 -7.08 -6.52 18.43
N THR A 190 -6.44 -7.46 17.73
CA THR A 190 -5.00 -7.41 17.41
C THR A 190 -4.69 -6.84 16.03
N GLY A 191 -5.65 -6.88 15.11
CA GLY A 191 -5.42 -6.59 13.68
C GLY A 191 -4.69 -7.70 12.93
N LEU A 192 -4.37 -8.82 13.57
CA LEU A 192 -3.62 -9.91 12.95
C LEU A 192 -4.58 -10.89 12.28
N LEU A 193 -4.47 -11.01 10.97
CA LEU A 193 -5.15 -12.01 10.14
C LEU A 193 -4.13 -13.06 9.72
N ALA A 194 -4.45 -14.33 9.95
CA ALA A 194 -3.66 -15.45 9.40
C ALA A 194 -3.93 -15.59 7.89
N ASP A 195 -3.13 -16.42 7.23
CA ASP A 195 -3.40 -16.79 5.83
C ASP A 195 -4.82 -17.31 5.67
N GLU A 196 -5.51 -16.78 4.67
CA GLU A 196 -6.85 -17.20 4.28
C GLU A 196 -6.87 -17.52 2.76
N PRO A 197 -6.40 -18.72 2.36
CA PRO A 197 -6.30 -19.09 0.95
C PRO A 197 -7.65 -19.05 0.22
N ASP A 198 -8.75 -19.35 0.92
CA ASP A 198 -10.11 -19.32 0.36
C ASP A 198 -10.53 -17.90 -0.08
N TYR A 199 -9.90 -16.87 0.46
CA TYR A 199 -10.12 -15.46 0.11
C TYR A 199 -8.90 -14.82 -0.58
N GLY A 200 -7.88 -15.61 -0.92
CA GLY A 200 -6.70 -15.14 -1.64
C GLY A 200 -5.85 -14.15 -0.84
N HIS A 201 -5.72 -14.34 0.49
CA HIS A 201 -4.93 -13.46 1.35
C HIS A 201 -3.80 -14.19 2.06
N LEU A 202 -2.63 -13.52 2.08
CA LEU A 202 -1.53 -13.83 2.97
C LEU A 202 -1.82 -13.35 4.40
N ALA A 203 -1.06 -13.86 5.38
CA ALA A 203 -1.06 -13.31 6.72
C ALA A 203 -0.71 -11.81 6.68
N MET A 204 -1.45 -11.02 7.45
CA MET A 204 -1.24 -9.58 7.47
C MET A 204 -1.56 -8.94 8.81
N LYS A 205 -0.96 -7.80 9.07
CA LYS A 205 -1.36 -6.86 10.11
C LYS A 205 -2.25 -5.78 9.50
N MET A 206 -3.45 -5.63 10.01
CA MET A 206 -4.33 -4.50 9.75
C MET A 206 -4.15 -3.46 10.87
N PHE A 207 -4.01 -2.20 10.51
CA PHE A 207 -3.66 -1.13 11.43
C PHE A 207 -4.88 -0.29 11.83
N ARG A 208 -4.86 0.23 13.05
CA ARG A 208 -5.59 1.44 13.42
C ARG A 208 -4.70 2.65 13.12
N TRP A 209 -5.29 3.81 12.87
CA TRP A 209 -4.52 5.03 12.68
C TRP A 209 -3.53 5.28 13.84
N SER A 210 -3.99 5.16 15.08
CA SER A 210 -3.13 5.38 16.25
C SER A 210 -1.94 4.42 16.36
N GLU A 211 -2.04 3.20 15.81
CA GLU A 211 -0.92 2.26 15.76
C GLU A 211 0.09 2.68 14.70
N LEU A 212 -0.37 3.04 13.49
CA LEU A 212 0.50 3.50 12.42
C LEU A 212 1.19 4.83 12.79
N GLU A 213 0.45 5.79 13.34
CA GLU A 213 0.99 7.07 13.81
C GLU A 213 2.09 6.88 14.86
N ALA A 214 1.88 5.96 15.81
CA ALA A 214 2.87 5.64 16.84
C ALA A 214 4.16 5.01 16.26
N LEU A 215 4.05 4.23 15.16
CA LEU A 215 5.21 3.68 14.46
C LEU A 215 5.94 4.75 13.63
N LEU A 216 5.22 5.69 13.02
CA LEU A 216 5.82 6.71 12.17
C LEU A 216 6.47 7.85 12.96
N SER A 217 5.86 8.29 14.06
CA SER A 217 6.27 9.48 14.82
C SER A 217 7.72 9.49 15.35
N PRO A 218 8.35 8.36 15.69
CA PRO A 218 9.77 8.34 16.08
C PRO A 218 10.75 8.70 14.94
N HIS A 219 10.29 8.57 13.68
CA HIS A 219 11.14 8.71 12.50
C HIS A 219 11.02 10.08 11.80
N GLY A 220 10.09 10.92 12.22
CA GLY A 220 9.88 12.24 11.63
C GLY A 220 8.50 12.83 11.92
N THR A 221 8.11 13.83 11.13
CA THR A 221 6.83 14.50 11.28
C THR A 221 5.82 13.93 10.30
N VAL A 222 4.68 13.39 10.78
CA VAL A 222 3.55 13.04 9.93
C VAL A 222 2.91 14.34 9.44
N VAL A 223 2.93 14.55 8.12
CA VAL A 223 2.46 15.79 7.47
C VAL A 223 1.12 15.62 6.77
N ASP A 224 0.70 14.39 6.51
CA ASP A 224 -0.63 14.08 5.97
C ASP A 224 -1.06 12.67 6.39
N ALA A 225 -2.37 12.49 6.59
CA ALA A 225 -2.98 11.17 6.83
C ALA A 225 -4.42 11.18 6.29
N CYS A 226 -4.80 10.09 5.61
CA CYS A 226 -6.13 9.97 5.03
C CYS A 226 -6.58 8.53 4.85
N ALA A 227 -7.88 8.36 4.64
CA ALA A 227 -8.46 7.10 4.19
C ALA A 227 -8.24 6.93 2.68
N ALA A 228 -8.04 5.71 2.20
CA ALA A 228 -8.14 5.38 0.79
C ALA A 228 -9.10 4.18 0.64
N GLY A 229 -10.09 4.30 -0.24
CA GLY A 229 -11.20 3.36 -0.35
C GLY A 229 -12.21 3.54 0.80
N LEU A 230 -12.58 4.78 1.10
CA LEU A 230 -13.61 5.13 2.07
C LEU A 230 -15.01 4.77 1.57
N LEU A 231 -15.26 5.05 0.29
CA LEU A 231 -16.54 4.73 -0.32
C LEU A 231 -16.63 3.24 -0.66
N PRO A 232 -17.82 2.63 -0.53
CA PRO A 232 -18.06 1.26 -1.01
C PRO A 232 -17.76 1.12 -2.51
N ALA A 233 -17.46 -0.10 -2.94
CA ALA A 233 -17.22 -0.41 -4.35
C ALA A 233 -18.51 -0.25 -5.17
N VAL A 234 -18.78 0.99 -5.60
CA VAL A 234 -19.86 1.33 -6.54
C VAL A 234 -19.18 1.85 -7.80
N GLN A 235 -19.47 1.21 -8.93
CA GLN A 235 -18.91 1.59 -10.22
C GLN A 235 -20.03 1.95 -11.20
N PRO A 236 -20.48 3.23 -11.21
CA PRO A 236 -21.45 3.68 -12.20
C PRO A 236 -20.83 3.64 -13.60
N GLU A 237 -21.62 3.34 -14.59
CA GLU A 237 -21.17 3.35 -16.00
C GLU A 237 -20.89 4.77 -16.48
N GLU A 238 -21.62 5.74 -15.96
CA GLU A 238 -21.53 7.14 -16.36
C GLU A 238 -20.22 7.80 -15.88
N PRO A 239 -19.41 8.36 -16.79
CA PRO A 239 -18.15 9.01 -16.43
C PRO A 239 -18.30 10.16 -15.43
N GLU A 240 -19.42 10.91 -15.54
CA GLU A 240 -19.71 12.04 -14.62
C GLU A 240 -19.93 11.56 -13.19
N LEU A 241 -20.62 10.43 -13.01
CA LEU A 241 -20.85 9.86 -11.67
C LEU A 241 -19.56 9.28 -11.10
N ARG A 242 -18.71 8.63 -11.91
CA ARG A 242 -17.38 8.22 -11.46
C ARG A 242 -16.54 9.39 -10.99
N ALA A 243 -16.49 10.47 -11.79
CA ALA A 243 -15.76 11.68 -11.42
C ALA A 243 -16.36 12.37 -10.18
N PHE A 244 -17.68 12.30 -9.98
CA PHE A 244 -18.33 12.78 -8.76
C PHE A 244 -17.90 11.95 -7.54
N LEU A 245 -17.92 10.63 -7.62
CA LEU A 245 -17.51 9.76 -6.51
C LEU A 245 -16.03 9.95 -6.16
N ALA A 246 -15.15 10.12 -7.15
CA ALA A 246 -13.74 10.46 -6.91
C ALA A 246 -13.58 11.78 -6.12
N ARG A 247 -14.35 12.81 -6.46
CA ARG A 247 -14.35 14.09 -5.70
C ARG A 247 -14.89 13.92 -4.28
N VAL A 248 -15.95 13.14 -4.10
CA VAL A 248 -16.49 12.84 -2.75
C VAL A 248 -15.46 12.12 -1.91
N GLU A 249 -14.81 11.11 -2.48
CA GLU A 249 -13.73 10.38 -1.79
C GLU A 249 -12.61 11.32 -1.36
N LEU A 250 -12.08 12.14 -2.28
CA LEU A 250 -11.00 13.10 -2.00
C LEU A 250 -11.38 14.13 -0.94
N GLU A 251 -12.61 14.63 -0.96
CA GLU A 251 -13.11 15.60 0.01
C GLU A 251 -13.17 15.02 1.43
N LEU A 252 -13.65 13.78 1.55
CA LEU A 252 -13.89 13.14 2.84
C LEU A 252 -12.67 12.37 3.37
N ALA A 253 -11.76 11.94 2.52
CA ALA A 253 -10.63 11.08 2.88
C ALA A 253 -9.74 11.65 3.99
N GLY A 254 -9.55 12.98 4.00
CA GLY A 254 -8.71 13.70 4.97
C GLY A 254 -9.43 14.10 6.25
N GLU A 255 -10.73 13.84 6.39
CA GLU A 255 -11.44 14.12 7.63
C GLU A 255 -10.88 13.28 8.79
N PRO A 256 -10.54 13.88 9.95
CA PRO A 256 -9.92 13.15 11.07
C PRO A 256 -10.70 11.90 11.51
N GLY A 257 -12.04 11.96 11.41
CA GLY A 257 -12.92 10.81 11.72
C GLY A 257 -12.92 9.73 10.65
N ALA A 258 -12.47 10.01 9.42
CA ALA A 258 -12.49 9.09 8.29
C ALA A 258 -11.18 8.29 8.10
N VAL A 259 -10.05 8.77 8.61
CA VAL A 259 -8.71 8.22 8.35
C VAL A 259 -8.63 6.70 8.48
N SER A 260 -9.29 6.12 9.50
CA SER A 260 -9.33 4.66 9.70
C SER A 260 -10.46 3.95 8.96
N CYS A 261 -11.35 4.65 8.27
CA CYS A 261 -12.57 4.08 7.72
C CYS A 261 -12.43 3.58 6.27
N GLY A 262 -11.37 3.94 5.56
CA GLY A 262 -11.05 3.40 4.23
C GLY A 262 -10.50 1.99 4.31
N GLN A 263 -10.44 1.29 3.18
CA GLN A 263 -9.77 -0.02 3.10
C GLN A 263 -8.29 0.07 3.45
N HIS A 264 -7.66 1.21 3.12
CA HIS A 264 -6.29 1.53 3.51
C HIS A 264 -6.24 2.83 4.32
N ILE A 265 -5.25 2.92 5.20
CA ILE A 265 -4.77 4.16 5.80
C ILE A 265 -3.55 4.59 4.99
N LEU A 266 -3.59 5.78 4.41
CA LEU A 266 -2.44 6.40 3.76
C LEU A 266 -1.87 7.46 4.68
N ALA A 267 -0.56 7.47 4.85
CA ALA A 267 0.16 8.48 5.62
C ALA A 267 1.39 8.98 4.87
N VAL A 268 1.74 10.23 5.10
CA VAL A 268 2.96 10.85 4.61
C VAL A 268 3.78 11.34 5.77
N LEU A 269 4.98 10.80 5.88
CA LEU A 269 6.00 11.21 6.84
C LEU A 269 7.02 12.10 6.13
N ARG A 270 7.38 13.23 6.71
CA ARG A 270 8.59 13.97 6.34
C ARG A 270 9.71 13.55 7.28
N ARG A 271 10.81 13.04 6.73
CA ARG A 271 12.00 12.71 7.52
C ARG A 271 12.58 13.98 8.13
N ASP A 272 12.79 13.98 9.43
CA ASP A 272 13.46 15.08 10.12
C ASP A 272 14.95 15.19 9.72
N SER A 273 15.57 16.31 10.04
CA SER A 273 16.95 16.65 9.64
C SER A 273 18.00 15.85 10.41
#